data_b02210e14650b22c25fce1905bb5192b
#
_entry.id   b02210e14650b22c25fce1905bb5192b
#
_cell.length_a   1.000
_cell.length_b   1.000
_cell.length_c   1.000
_cell.angle_alpha   90.00
_cell.angle_beta   90.00
_cell.angle_gamma   90.00
#
_symmetry.space_group_name_H-M   'P 1'
#
loop_
_entity.id
_entity.type
_entity.pdbx_description
1 polymer ?
#
loop_
_entity_poly.entity_id
_entity_poly.type
_entity_poly.pdbx_seq_one_letter_code
_entity_poly.pdbx_strand_id
1 'polypeptide(L)'
;GFSISLFLSEMMQAYSQLERLEPIHLPPTSRDYADYLRLLSERCQQPDFLSRQRDFWLSQQQLSPVPSIPRDAHGGEHFAANSRQYELQFPLELRARIADFVMAHEGISFLDLVLFGLCRGYAQWSLGQPLYLDMEHHGRSGILDEIDLARTLGPTTVKVPVRLPAVLPSADLDALEIIRTVHRTTMKHAIGYGYLRYCRPDRHLADRLSAQPAPEVLLNNRSTLPATVLESIVNLGGEPEWLPNPEQNKVTYTLIIECERGPDSLSLVFRYSSMIHREETIKRFASGVLDSIKRIMPGDS
;
A
#
# COMPACT_ATOMS: atom_id res chain seq x y z
N GLY A 1 8.10 -5.37 6.40
CA GLY A 1 8.42 -4.88 5.05
C GLY A 1 9.75 -5.40 4.53
N PHE A 2 10.14 -4.93 3.33
CA PHE A 2 11.28 -5.45 2.55
C PHE A 2 12.59 -5.60 3.36
N SER A 3 13.00 -4.57 4.12
CA SER A 3 14.23 -4.63 4.94
C SER A 3 14.20 -5.75 5.97
N ILE A 4 13.05 -6.02 6.58
CA ILE A 4 12.90 -7.11 7.56
C ILE A 4 13.02 -8.46 6.86
N SER A 5 12.36 -8.62 5.71
CA SER A 5 12.47 -9.87 4.93
C SER A 5 13.90 -10.15 4.49
N LEU A 6 14.61 -9.12 4.01
CA LEU A 6 16.01 -9.23 3.63
C LEU A 6 16.88 -9.64 4.82
N PHE A 7 16.75 -8.93 5.95
CA PHE A 7 17.51 -9.21 7.16
C PHE A 7 17.29 -10.65 7.66
N LEU A 8 16.03 -11.09 7.75
CA LEU A 8 15.70 -12.44 8.20
C LEU A 8 16.23 -13.50 7.23
N SER A 9 16.12 -13.27 5.92
CA SER A 9 16.65 -14.20 4.92
C SER A 9 18.16 -14.36 5.04
N GLU A 10 18.89 -13.26 5.21
CA GLU A 10 20.36 -13.31 5.37
C GLU A 10 20.79 -13.92 6.70
N MET A 11 20.05 -13.63 7.77
CA MET A 11 20.28 -14.25 9.07
C MET A 11 20.12 -15.77 9.00
N MET A 12 19.06 -16.25 8.32
CA MET A 12 18.83 -17.68 8.14
C MET A 12 19.90 -18.33 7.25
N GLN A 13 20.35 -17.63 6.21
CA GLN A 13 21.46 -18.11 5.37
C GLN A 13 22.75 -18.25 6.19
N ALA A 14 23.09 -17.24 6.98
CA ALA A 14 24.28 -17.28 7.84
C ALA A 14 24.18 -18.41 8.89
N TYR A 15 23.01 -18.57 9.50
CA TYR A 15 22.77 -19.64 10.46
C TYR A 15 22.94 -21.03 9.83
N SER A 16 22.36 -21.25 8.66
CA SER A 16 22.50 -22.54 7.93
C SER A 16 23.95 -22.85 7.53
N GLN A 17 24.76 -21.84 7.18
CA GLN A 17 26.18 -22.02 6.90
C GLN A 17 26.95 -22.43 8.18
N LEU A 18 26.63 -21.77 9.32
CA LEU A 18 27.23 -22.12 10.61
C LEU A 18 26.89 -23.55 11.06
N GLU A 19 25.66 -24.00 10.90
CA GLU A 19 25.26 -25.39 11.19
C GLU A 19 26.04 -26.42 10.38
N ARG A 20 26.43 -26.06 9.15
CA ARG A 20 27.27 -26.90 8.29
C ARG A 20 28.75 -26.75 8.52
N LEU A 21 29.16 -25.93 9.51
CA LEU A 21 30.55 -25.57 9.78
C LEU A 21 31.25 -24.91 8.57
N GLU A 22 30.49 -24.20 7.75
CA GLU A 22 30.94 -23.42 6.59
C GLU A 22 31.25 -21.99 6.99
N PRO A 23 32.19 -21.31 6.33
CA PRO A 23 32.37 -19.86 6.49
C PRO A 23 31.10 -19.10 6.08
N ILE A 24 30.78 -18.00 6.80
CA ILE A 24 29.65 -17.16 6.43
C ILE A 24 29.98 -16.38 5.18
N HIS A 25 29.20 -16.61 4.13
CA HIS A 25 29.25 -15.88 2.87
C HIS A 25 27.85 -15.28 2.59
N LEU A 26 27.73 -13.98 2.79
CA LEU A 26 26.53 -13.22 2.40
C LEU A 26 26.85 -12.38 1.16
N PRO A 27 25.87 -12.14 0.27
CA PRO A 27 26.07 -11.24 -0.84
C PRO A 27 26.43 -9.83 -0.34
N PRO A 28 27.25 -9.06 -1.09
CA PRO A 28 27.62 -7.71 -0.68
C PRO A 28 26.41 -6.81 -0.53
N THR A 29 26.47 -5.84 0.39
CA THR A 29 25.48 -4.80 0.51
C THR A 29 25.47 -3.93 -0.75
N SER A 30 24.28 -3.47 -1.18
CA SER A 30 24.21 -2.60 -2.35
C SER A 30 24.66 -1.17 -1.99
N ARG A 31 23.88 -0.44 -1.24
CA ARG A 31 24.22 0.92 -0.79
C ARG A 31 23.88 1.12 0.67
N ASP A 32 24.68 1.91 1.35
CA ASP A 32 24.40 2.36 2.72
C ASP A 32 23.13 3.23 2.75
N TYR A 33 22.36 3.11 3.83
CA TYR A 33 21.11 3.88 3.98
C TYR A 33 21.37 5.39 4.17
N ALA A 34 22.46 5.76 4.83
CA ALA A 34 22.84 7.17 4.99
C ALA A 34 23.21 7.79 3.63
N ASP A 35 23.95 7.07 2.80
CA ASP A 35 24.24 7.49 1.42
C ASP A 35 22.98 7.65 0.58
N TYR A 36 22.02 6.72 0.71
CA TYR A 36 20.72 6.85 0.05
C TYR A 36 20.02 8.14 0.47
N LEU A 37 19.95 8.43 1.76
CA LEU A 37 19.29 9.66 2.25
C LEU A 37 19.98 10.93 1.77
N ARG A 38 21.31 10.94 1.70
CA ARG A 38 22.08 12.06 1.16
C ARG A 38 21.75 12.31 -0.32
N LEU A 39 21.83 11.28 -1.12
CA LEU A 39 21.52 11.37 -2.56
C LEU A 39 20.05 11.75 -2.81
N LEU A 40 19.12 11.21 -2.03
CA LEU A 40 17.72 11.58 -2.07
C LEU A 40 17.53 13.07 -1.76
N SER A 41 18.20 13.57 -0.71
CA SER A 41 18.14 14.99 -0.34
C SER A 41 18.69 15.88 -1.45
N GLU A 42 19.83 15.52 -2.03
CA GLU A 42 20.44 16.24 -3.15
C GLU A 42 19.50 16.27 -4.36
N ARG A 43 18.89 15.12 -4.71
CA ARG A 43 17.94 15.03 -5.82
C ARG A 43 16.68 15.88 -5.57
N CYS A 44 16.15 15.83 -4.37
CA CYS A 44 14.97 16.59 -3.98
C CYS A 44 15.19 18.12 -3.96
N GLN A 45 16.44 18.59 -3.86
CA GLN A 45 16.77 20.01 -3.89
C GLN A 45 16.95 20.56 -5.32
N GLN A 46 16.98 19.71 -6.33
CA GLN A 46 17.15 20.17 -7.71
C GLN A 46 15.91 20.97 -8.16
N PRO A 47 16.10 22.17 -8.76
CA PRO A 47 14.98 23.07 -9.09
C PRO A 47 13.96 22.45 -10.06
N ASP A 48 14.42 21.67 -11.05
CA ASP A 48 13.58 20.98 -12.03
C ASP A 48 12.71 19.88 -11.37
N PHE A 49 13.27 19.18 -10.37
CA PHE A 49 12.52 18.20 -9.60
C PHE A 49 11.47 18.89 -8.74
N LEU A 50 11.85 19.90 -7.97
CA LEU A 50 10.94 20.64 -7.08
C LEU A 50 9.78 21.28 -7.85
N SER A 51 10.05 21.88 -9.01
CA SER A 51 9.01 22.49 -9.86
C SER A 51 7.97 21.45 -10.27
N ARG A 52 8.41 20.30 -10.84
CA ARG A 52 7.49 19.23 -11.26
C ARG A 52 6.68 18.67 -10.11
N GLN A 53 7.29 18.47 -8.93
CA GLN A 53 6.59 17.98 -7.75
C GLN A 53 5.54 18.98 -7.26
N ARG A 54 5.90 20.26 -7.20
CA ARG A 54 4.99 21.34 -6.82
C ARG A 54 3.79 21.40 -7.73
N ASP A 55 4.00 21.44 -9.04
CA ASP A 55 2.95 21.59 -10.03
C ASP A 55 1.96 20.42 -9.97
N PHE A 56 2.47 19.20 -9.84
CA PHE A 56 1.64 18.02 -9.67
C PHE A 56 0.80 18.10 -8.39
N TRP A 57 1.42 18.34 -7.23
CA TRP A 57 0.69 18.32 -5.96
C TRP A 57 -0.26 19.51 -5.81
N LEU A 58 0.03 20.64 -6.40
CA LEU A 58 -0.91 21.76 -6.48
C LEU A 58 -2.12 21.42 -7.35
N SER A 59 -1.94 20.74 -8.48
CA SER A 59 -3.07 20.30 -9.31
C SER A 59 -4.00 19.35 -8.58
N GLN A 60 -3.47 18.48 -7.72
CA GLN A 60 -4.29 17.58 -6.90
C GLN A 60 -5.14 18.32 -5.86
N GLN A 61 -4.72 19.50 -5.42
CA GLN A 61 -5.47 20.34 -4.48
C GLN A 61 -6.66 21.06 -5.10
N GLN A 62 -6.67 21.27 -6.41
CA GLN A 62 -7.77 21.92 -7.12
C GLN A 62 -8.98 21.00 -7.31
N LEU A 63 -8.84 19.72 -6.99
CA LEU A 63 -9.93 18.76 -7.03
C LEU A 63 -10.93 19.06 -5.89
N SER A 64 -12.20 18.76 -6.12
CA SER A 64 -13.30 18.98 -5.15
C SER A 64 -12.96 18.50 -3.73
N PRO A 65 -13.62 19.01 -2.67
CA PRO A 65 -13.40 18.53 -1.32
C PRO A 65 -13.43 17.00 -1.22
N VAL A 66 -12.58 16.46 -0.36
CA VAL A 66 -12.52 15.02 -0.11
C VAL A 66 -13.61 14.69 0.90
N PRO A 67 -14.61 13.87 0.53
CA PRO A 67 -15.62 13.43 1.47
C PRO A 67 -15.03 12.42 2.47
N SER A 68 -15.56 12.43 3.68
CA SER A 68 -15.34 11.36 4.64
C SER A 68 -15.91 10.05 4.12
N ILE A 69 -15.32 8.92 4.51
CA ILE A 69 -15.90 7.62 4.17
C ILE A 69 -17.25 7.43 4.86
N PRO A 70 -18.20 6.70 4.23
CA PRO A 70 -19.49 6.43 4.85
C PRO A 70 -19.32 5.72 6.21
N ARG A 71 -20.13 6.08 7.19
CA ARG A 71 -20.07 5.53 8.56
C ARG A 71 -21.43 4.99 8.97
N ASP A 72 -21.45 3.86 9.67
CA ASP A 72 -22.66 3.29 10.27
C ASP A 72 -23.02 4.00 11.59
N ALA A 73 -21.99 4.50 12.29
CA ALA A 73 -22.17 5.24 13.53
C ALA A 73 -21.31 6.51 13.52
N HIS A 74 -21.89 7.59 14.06
CA HIS A 74 -21.20 8.88 14.22
C HIS A 74 -20.57 9.00 15.61
N GLY A 75 -19.42 9.61 15.72
CA GLY A 75 -18.72 9.89 16.98
C GLY A 75 -17.84 8.75 17.50
N GLY A 76 -17.76 7.61 16.81
CA GLY A 76 -16.81 6.55 17.14
C GLY A 76 -15.37 6.90 16.77
N GLU A 77 -14.42 6.38 17.51
CA GLU A 77 -12.99 6.46 17.21
C GLU A 77 -12.41 5.06 17.01
N HIS A 78 -11.29 4.99 16.27
CA HIS A 78 -10.58 3.73 16.05
C HIS A 78 -9.43 3.59 17.06
N PHE A 79 -9.62 2.70 18.03
CA PHE A 79 -8.59 2.27 18.96
C PHE A 79 -8.26 0.79 18.75
N ALA A 80 -7.10 0.36 19.21
CA ALA A 80 -6.70 -1.04 19.13
C ALA A 80 -7.73 -1.98 19.78
N ALA A 81 -8.32 -1.59 20.91
CA ALA A 81 -9.35 -2.35 21.63
C ALA A 81 -10.60 -2.63 20.80
N ASN A 82 -11.01 -1.69 19.96
CA ASN A 82 -12.23 -1.82 19.14
C ASN A 82 -11.93 -2.17 17.66
N SER A 83 -10.67 -2.43 17.36
CA SER A 83 -10.27 -2.89 16.03
C SER A 83 -10.78 -4.29 15.75
N ARG A 84 -11.36 -4.48 14.57
CA ARG A 84 -11.82 -5.77 14.04
C ARG A 84 -11.25 -5.95 12.66
N GLN A 85 -11.22 -7.19 12.19
CA GLN A 85 -10.78 -7.48 10.83
C GLN A 85 -11.77 -8.42 10.14
N TYR A 86 -11.89 -8.19 8.84
CA TYR A 86 -12.56 -9.10 7.92
C TYR A 86 -11.58 -9.46 6.80
N GLU A 87 -11.40 -10.74 6.54
CA GLU A 87 -10.53 -11.22 5.48
C GLU A 87 -11.36 -11.74 4.31
N LEU A 88 -11.08 -11.19 3.12
CA LEU A 88 -11.61 -11.62 1.85
C LEU A 88 -10.57 -12.49 1.15
N GLN A 89 -10.74 -13.79 1.15
CA GLN A 89 -9.91 -14.74 0.44
C GLN A 89 -10.27 -14.79 -1.05
N PHE A 90 -9.28 -14.81 -1.93
CA PHE A 90 -9.48 -15.04 -3.36
C PHE A 90 -9.44 -16.55 -3.64
N PRO A 91 -10.52 -17.15 -4.16
CA PRO A 91 -10.54 -18.56 -4.51
C PRO A 91 -9.44 -18.93 -5.51
N LEU A 92 -8.97 -20.19 -5.47
CA LEU A 92 -7.88 -20.68 -6.33
C LEU A 92 -8.14 -20.41 -7.82
N GLU A 93 -9.36 -20.70 -8.29
CA GLU A 93 -9.77 -20.47 -9.68
C GLU A 93 -9.68 -18.99 -10.07
N LEU A 94 -10.12 -18.09 -9.19
CA LEU A 94 -10.02 -16.66 -9.45
C LEU A 94 -8.56 -16.18 -9.45
N ARG A 95 -7.72 -16.75 -8.59
CA ARG A 95 -6.27 -16.42 -8.57
C ARG A 95 -5.59 -16.80 -9.88
N ALA A 96 -5.91 -17.98 -10.44
CA ALA A 96 -5.41 -18.41 -11.74
C ALA A 96 -5.87 -17.45 -12.84
N ARG A 97 -7.16 -17.12 -12.90
CA ARG A 97 -7.71 -16.15 -13.87
C ARG A 97 -7.07 -14.77 -13.75
N ILE A 98 -6.80 -14.29 -12.54
CA ILE A 98 -6.08 -13.04 -12.32
C ILE A 98 -4.66 -13.12 -12.87
N ALA A 99 -3.96 -14.22 -12.64
CA ALA A 99 -2.61 -14.42 -13.17
C ALA A 99 -2.61 -14.40 -14.69
N ASP A 100 -3.50 -15.16 -15.32
CA ASP A 100 -3.67 -15.20 -16.78
C ASP A 100 -4.02 -13.82 -17.36
N PHE A 101 -4.92 -13.11 -16.70
CA PHE A 101 -5.31 -11.76 -17.12
C PHE A 101 -4.12 -10.78 -17.08
N VAL A 102 -3.36 -10.79 -15.98
CA VAL A 102 -2.18 -9.93 -15.81
C VAL A 102 -1.11 -10.29 -16.84
N MET A 103 -0.91 -11.56 -17.16
CA MET A 103 0.02 -11.99 -18.21
C MET A 103 -0.43 -11.59 -19.62
N ALA A 104 -1.72 -11.61 -19.89
CA ALA A 104 -2.29 -11.24 -21.20
C ALA A 104 -2.33 -9.72 -21.45
N HIS A 105 -2.25 -8.91 -20.40
CA HIS A 105 -2.37 -7.44 -20.48
C HIS A 105 -1.10 -6.76 -20.00
N GLU A 106 -0.18 -6.48 -20.93
CA GLU A 106 1.10 -5.86 -20.61
C GLU A 106 0.93 -4.59 -19.78
N GLY A 107 1.69 -4.54 -18.71
CA GLY A 107 1.74 -3.38 -17.81
C GLY A 107 0.56 -3.28 -16.83
N ILE A 108 -0.40 -4.20 -16.79
CA ILE A 108 -1.38 -4.32 -15.71
C ILE A 108 -0.78 -5.17 -14.60
N SER A 109 -0.94 -4.71 -13.37
CA SER A 109 -0.53 -5.43 -12.17
C SER A 109 -1.74 -5.91 -11.36
N PHE A 110 -1.52 -6.88 -10.47
CA PHE A 110 -2.54 -7.27 -9.51
C PHE A 110 -3.04 -6.07 -8.65
N LEU A 111 -2.14 -5.17 -8.27
CA LEU A 111 -2.52 -3.98 -7.51
C LEU A 111 -3.45 -3.05 -8.30
N ASP A 112 -3.29 -2.95 -9.62
CA ASP A 112 -4.20 -2.16 -10.47
C ASP A 112 -5.61 -2.78 -10.46
N LEU A 113 -5.73 -4.10 -10.45
CA LEU A 113 -7.01 -4.81 -10.31
C LEU A 113 -7.64 -4.60 -8.93
N VAL A 114 -6.83 -4.62 -7.87
CA VAL A 114 -7.30 -4.31 -6.52
C VAL A 114 -7.82 -2.87 -6.45
N LEU A 115 -7.07 -1.91 -6.98
CA LEU A 115 -7.49 -0.50 -7.02
C LEU A 115 -8.77 -0.31 -7.85
N PHE A 116 -8.91 -1.02 -8.96
CA PHE A 116 -10.14 -1.03 -9.76
C PHE A 116 -11.32 -1.58 -8.95
N GLY A 117 -11.16 -2.72 -8.30
CA GLY A 117 -12.19 -3.31 -7.44
C GLY A 117 -12.58 -2.37 -6.29
N LEU A 118 -11.58 -1.80 -5.60
CA LEU A 118 -11.80 -0.85 -4.52
C LEU A 118 -12.56 0.41 -5.00
N CYS A 119 -12.19 0.95 -6.17
CA CYS A 119 -12.85 2.12 -6.72
C CYS A 119 -14.32 1.84 -7.05
N ARG A 120 -14.61 0.72 -7.72
CA ARG A 120 -15.99 0.31 -8.06
C ARG A 120 -16.81 -0.04 -6.82
N GLY A 121 -16.25 -0.82 -5.90
CA GLY A 121 -16.93 -1.20 -4.65
C GLY A 121 -17.19 0.01 -3.75
N TYR A 122 -16.22 0.94 -3.67
CA TYR A 122 -16.39 2.16 -2.91
C TYR A 122 -17.45 3.09 -3.51
N ALA A 123 -17.51 3.23 -4.83
CA ALA A 123 -18.54 4.02 -5.49
C ALA A 123 -19.96 3.51 -5.17
N GLN A 124 -20.14 2.18 -5.05
CA GLN A 124 -21.41 1.60 -4.61
C GLN A 124 -21.70 1.92 -3.14
N TRP A 125 -20.72 1.78 -2.26
CA TRP A 125 -20.87 2.04 -0.83
C TRP A 125 -21.09 3.52 -0.52
N SER A 126 -20.36 4.41 -1.21
CA SER A 126 -20.36 5.86 -0.97
C SER A 126 -21.38 6.64 -1.80
N LEU A 127 -22.25 5.98 -2.56
CA LEU A 127 -23.19 6.60 -3.48
C LEU A 127 -22.50 7.51 -4.51
N GLY A 128 -21.41 7.04 -5.09
CA GLY A 128 -20.71 7.70 -6.17
C GLY A 128 -19.67 8.75 -5.75
N GLN A 129 -19.15 8.68 -4.53
CA GLN A 129 -18.05 9.56 -4.12
C GLN A 129 -16.68 9.01 -4.57
N PRO A 130 -15.68 9.89 -4.79
CA PRO A 130 -14.31 9.47 -5.09
C PRO A 130 -13.68 8.79 -3.86
N LEU A 131 -12.90 7.75 -4.11
CA LEU A 131 -12.12 7.11 -3.05
C LEU A 131 -10.81 7.87 -2.84
N TYR A 132 -10.60 8.36 -1.64
CA TYR A 132 -9.37 9.03 -1.22
C TYR A 132 -8.67 8.19 -0.15
N LEU A 133 -7.46 7.75 -0.45
CA LEU A 133 -6.72 6.86 0.41
C LEU A 133 -5.22 7.17 0.41
N ASP A 134 -4.54 6.86 1.51
CA ASP A 134 -3.09 6.76 1.50
C ASP A 134 -2.67 5.40 0.96
N MET A 135 -1.63 5.40 0.13
CA MET A 135 -0.95 4.18 -0.29
C MET A 135 0.47 4.13 0.29
N GLU A 136 0.86 2.96 0.76
CA GLU A 136 2.27 2.72 1.09
C GLU A 136 3.03 2.27 -0.15
N HIS A 137 4.12 2.98 -0.45
CA HIS A 137 5.06 2.64 -1.51
C HIS A 137 6.42 2.31 -0.87
N HIS A 138 7.09 1.30 -1.38
CA HIS A 138 8.35 0.82 -0.81
C HIS A 138 9.52 1.82 -0.91
N GLY A 139 9.39 2.90 -1.69
CA GLY A 139 10.37 3.98 -1.77
C GLY A 139 11.72 3.62 -2.42
N ARG A 140 11.83 2.45 -3.06
CA ARG A 140 13.08 1.94 -3.63
C ARG A 140 13.20 2.12 -5.15
N SER A 141 12.24 2.78 -5.77
CA SER A 141 12.21 3.05 -7.21
C SER A 141 11.61 4.43 -7.51
N GLY A 142 11.88 4.95 -8.68
CA GLY A 142 11.21 6.12 -9.24
C GLY A 142 11.92 7.46 -9.05
N ILE A 143 12.92 7.60 -8.18
CA ILE A 143 13.68 8.86 -8.05
C ILE A 143 15.17 8.70 -8.27
N LEU A 144 15.71 7.58 -7.84
CA LEU A 144 17.13 7.25 -7.91
C LEU A 144 17.25 5.88 -8.61
N ASP A 145 16.65 5.76 -9.80
CA ASP A 145 16.62 4.49 -10.54
C ASP A 145 18.02 3.98 -10.93
N GLU A 146 19.01 4.88 -10.96
CA GLU A 146 20.43 4.54 -11.14
C GLU A 146 21.09 3.96 -9.88
N ILE A 147 20.41 3.94 -8.74
CA ILE A 147 20.97 3.45 -7.47
C ILE A 147 20.35 2.11 -7.11
N ASP A 148 21.20 1.10 -6.99
CA ASP A 148 20.77 -0.19 -6.47
C ASP A 148 20.50 -0.13 -4.96
N LEU A 149 19.24 -0.30 -4.59
CA LEU A 149 18.75 -0.37 -3.21
C LEU A 149 18.26 -1.77 -2.82
N ALA A 150 18.50 -2.77 -3.67
CA ALA A 150 17.96 -4.12 -3.46
C ALA A 150 18.43 -4.76 -2.14
N ARG A 151 19.60 -4.35 -1.65
CA ARG A 151 20.17 -4.87 -0.40
C ARG A 151 20.44 -3.79 0.65
N THR A 152 19.80 -2.63 0.51
CA THR A 152 19.87 -1.55 1.49
C THR A 152 18.88 -1.81 2.63
N LEU A 153 19.35 -1.87 3.86
CA LEU A 153 18.49 -1.96 5.04
C LEU A 153 18.13 -0.54 5.52
N GLY A 154 16.85 -0.26 5.65
CA GLY A 154 16.37 1.01 6.16
C GLY A 154 14.89 1.27 5.87
N PRO A 155 14.28 2.24 6.55
CA PRO A 155 12.89 2.65 6.35
C PRO A 155 12.76 3.54 5.10
N THR A 156 12.63 2.92 3.93
CA THR A 156 12.45 3.63 2.65
C THR A 156 10.99 3.86 2.28
N THR A 157 10.05 3.29 3.03
CA THR A 157 8.61 3.39 2.76
C THR A 157 8.11 4.83 2.82
N VAL A 158 7.33 5.22 1.83
CA VAL A 158 6.62 6.49 1.79
C VAL A 158 5.12 6.27 1.76
N LYS A 159 4.37 7.16 2.41
CA LYS A 159 2.90 7.22 2.33
C LYS A 159 2.51 8.38 1.44
N VAL A 160 1.60 8.13 0.52
CA VAL A 160 1.19 9.13 -0.46
C VAL A 160 -0.32 9.09 -0.64
N PRO A 161 -1.00 10.25 -0.62
CA PRO A 161 -2.43 10.32 -0.86
C PRO A 161 -2.73 10.07 -2.35
N VAL A 162 -3.65 9.18 -2.61
CA VAL A 162 -4.16 8.84 -3.94
C VAL A 162 -5.64 9.11 -4.00
N ARG A 163 -6.07 9.81 -5.03
CA ARG A 163 -7.47 10.08 -5.27
C ARG A 163 -7.94 9.32 -6.50
N LEU A 164 -8.75 8.30 -6.28
CA LEU A 164 -9.37 7.54 -7.34
C LEU A 164 -10.71 8.19 -7.76
N PRO A 165 -11.02 8.25 -9.06
CA PRO A 165 -12.18 8.96 -9.55
C PRO A 165 -13.50 8.30 -9.13
N ALA A 166 -14.54 9.12 -8.90
CA ALA A 166 -15.89 8.64 -8.62
C ALA A 166 -16.58 8.12 -9.87
N VAL A 167 -16.37 8.83 -10.98
CA VAL A 167 -17.00 8.50 -12.27
C VAL A 167 -15.99 7.75 -13.13
N LEU A 168 -16.38 6.55 -13.53
CA LEU A 168 -15.59 5.67 -14.39
C LEU A 168 -16.44 5.28 -15.62
N PRO A 169 -15.81 5.03 -16.77
CA PRO A 169 -16.48 4.43 -17.91
C PRO A 169 -17.23 3.15 -17.55
N SER A 170 -18.28 2.84 -18.29
CA SER A 170 -19.02 1.58 -18.16
C SER A 170 -18.18 0.37 -18.59
N ALA A 171 -17.32 0.55 -19.59
CA ALA A 171 -16.36 -0.46 -20.01
C ALA A 171 -15.26 -0.63 -18.94
N ASP A 172 -15.15 -1.83 -18.40
CA ASP A 172 -14.26 -2.09 -17.25
C ASP A 172 -12.79 -1.98 -17.60
N LEU A 173 -12.37 -2.31 -18.83
CA LEU A 173 -10.98 -2.14 -19.28
C LEU A 173 -10.59 -0.66 -19.37
N ASP A 174 -11.47 0.21 -19.87
CA ASP A 174 -11.22 1.66 -19.92
C ASP A 174 -11.13 2.24 -18.50
N ALA A 175 -12.00 1.78 -17.61
CA ALA A 175 -11.97 2.17 -16.21
C ALA A 175 -10.67 1.74 -15.50
N LEU A 176 -10.22 0.50 -15.77
CA LEU A 176 -8.96 -0.01 -15.24
C LEU A 176 -7.76 0.82 -15.74
N GLU A 177 -7.75 1.21 -17.02
CA GLU A 177 -6.67 2.02 -17.60
C GLU A 177 -6.61 3.42 -16.96
N ILE A 178 -7.77 4.05 -16.70
CA ILE A 178 -7.82 5.32 -15.99
C ILE A 178 -7.24 5.18 -14.59
N ILE A 179 -7.65 4.16 -13.83
CA ILE A 179 -7.18 3.91 -12.47
C ILE A 179 -5.67 3.63 -12.45
N ARG A 180 -5.18 2.80 -13.39
CA ARG A 180 -3.76 2.53 -13.58
C ARG A 180 -2.96 3.81 -13.86
N THR A 181 -3.49 4.67 -14.70
CA THR A 181 -2.85 5.95 -15.03
C THR A 181 -2.76 6.86 -13.81
N VAL A 182 -3.86 7.00 -13.03
CA VAL A 182 -3.87 7.77 -11.79
C VAL A 182 -2.85 7.20 -10.79
N HIS A 183 -2.88 5.89 -10.57
CA HIS A 183 -1.96 5.20 -9.66
C HIS A 183 -0.50 5.46 -10.06
N ARG A 184 -0.12 5.14 -11.29
CA ARG A 184 1.27 5.29 -11.77
C ARG A 184 1.75 6.73 -11.74
N THR A 185 0.89 7.66 -12.16
CA THR A 185 1.24 9.08 -12.14
C THR A 185 1.48 9.54 -10.71
N THR A 186 0.60 9.18 -9.77
CA THR A 186 0.79 9.54 -8.36
C THR A 186 2.04 8.91 -7.76
N MET A 187 2.31 7.63 -8.06
CA MET A 187 3.50 6.93 -7.54
C MET A 187 4.82 7.56 -8.04
N LYS A 188 4.89 8.09 -9.25
CA LYS A 188 6.05 8.85 -9.74
C LYS A 188 6.34 10.11 -8.91
N HIS A 189 5.33 10.62 -8.21
CA HIS A 189 5.43 11.81 -7.36
C HIS A 189 5.43 11.49 -5.85
N ALA A 190 5.43 10.21 -5.47
CA ALA A 190 5.28 9.77 -4.09
C ALA A 190 6.33 10.36 -3.14
N ILE A 191 7.60 10.25 -3.48
CA ILE A 191 8.70 10.75 -2.64
C ILE A 191 8.67 12.27 -2.55
N GLY A 192 8.34 12.95 -3.65
CA GLY A 192 8.19 14.41 -3.68
C GLY A 192 7.14 14.92 -2.71
N TYR A 193 6.04 14.18 -2.51
CA TYR A 193 5.02 14.54 -1.52
C TYR A 193 5.60 14.62 -0.12
N GLY A 194 6.30 13.58 0.32
CA GLY A 194 6.92 13.54 1.64
C GLY A 194 7.93 14.67 1.83
N TYR A 195 8.77 14.92 0.83
CA TYR A 195 9.75 15.99 0.89
C TYR A 195 9.11 17.39 1.00
N LEU A 196 8.13 17.69 0.15
CA LEU A 196 7.42 18.98 0.16
C LEU A 196 6.66 19.22 1.47
N ARG A 197 6.00 18.18 1.98
CA ARG A 197 5.16 18.31 3.18
C ARG A 197 5.96 18.36 4.47
N TYR A 198 7.00 17.52 4.62
CA TYR A 198 7.69 17.32 5.89
C TYR A 198 9.05 18.02 5.97
N CYS A 199 9.82 18.06 4.88
CA CYS A 199 11.09 18.80 4.85
C CYS A 199 10.88 20.30 4.58
N ARG A 200 9.70 20.69 4.07
CA ARG A 200 9.21 22.07 3.95
C ARG A 200 10.17 23.03 3.21
N PRO A 201 10.69 22.66 2.04
CA PRO A 201 11.55 23.55 1.24
C PRO A 201 10.81 24.82 0.82
N ASP A 202 9.48 24.74 0.67
CA ASP A 202 8.53 25.83 0.49
C ASP A 202 7.48 25.75 1.61
N ARG A 203 7.56 26.65 2.58
CA ARG A 203 6.66 26.65 3.76
C ARG A 203 5.20 26.86 3.38
N HIS A 204 4.94 27.76 2.45
CA HIS A 204 3.56 28.04 2.01
C HIS A 204 2.92 26.80 1.37
N LEU A 205 3.65 26.09 0.51
CA LEU A 205 3.17 24.84 -0.08
C LEU A 205 2.99 23.74 0.97
N ALA A 206 3.93 23.60 1.89
CA ALA A 206 3.85 22.63 2.97
C ALA A 206 2.62 22.86 3.86
N ASP A 207 2.32 24.13 4.19
CA ASP A 207 1.13 24.49 4.96
C ASP A 207 -0.15 24.17 4.20
N ARG A 208 -0.20 24.44 2.90
CA ARG A 208 -1.33 24.06 2.04
C ARG A 208 -1.53 22.56 1.98
N LEU A 209 -0.45 21.79 1.81
CA LEU A 209 -0.52 20.31 1.79
C LEU A 209 -0.98 19.75 3.15
N SER A 210 -0.57 20.40 4.25
CA SER A 210 -0.93 19.99 5.61
C SER A 210 -2.36 20.36 6.00
N ALA A 211 -2.91 21.41 5.39
CA ALA A 211 -4.29 21.86 5.65
C ALA A 211 -5.35 20.96 4.99
N GLN A 212 -4.96 20.09 4.06
CA GLN A 212 -5.90 19.15 3.47
C GLN A 212 -6.32 18.07 4.48
N PRO A 213 -7.60 17.64 4.44
CA PRO A 213 -8.04 16.49 5.22
C PRO A 213 -7.15 15.28 4.93
N ALA A 214 -6.68 14.61 5.97
CA ALA A 214 -5.93 13.37 5.81
C ALA A 214 -6.86 12.27 5.27
N PRO A 215 -6.35 11.36 4.41
CA PRO A 215 -7.10 10.19 4.00
C PRO A 215 -7.52 9.35 5.22
N GLU A 216 -8.76 8.89 5.23
CA GLU A 216 -9.30 8.01 6.29
C GLU A 216 -9.03 6.52 5.98
N VAL A 217 -8.60 6.20 4.78
CA VAL A 217 -8.31 4.85 4.30
C VAL A 217 -6.82 4.70 4.02
N LEU A 218 -6.23 3.59 4.47
CA LEU A 218 -4.88 3.17 4.09
C LEU A 218 -4.97 1.90 3.24
N LEU A 219 -4.28 1.90 2.10
CA LEU A 219 -4.01 0.69 1.33
C LEU A 219 -2.53 0.31 1.45
N ASN A 220 -2.29 -0.86 2.02
CA ASN A 220 -0.94 -1.42 2.16
C ASN A 220 -0.82 -2.71 1.34
N ASN A 221 0.08 -2.71 0.35
CA ASN A 221 0.39 -3.89 -0.45
C ASN A 221 1.55 -4.66 0.20
N ARG A 222 1.23 -5.71 0.94
CA ARG A 222 2.20 -6.51 1.70
C ARG A 222 2.52 -7.80 0.95
N SER A 223 3.81 -8.07 0.79
CA SER A 223 4.26 -9.43 0.50
C SER A 223 4.43 -10.17 1.83
N THR A 224 3.86 -11.35 1.96
CA THR A 224 4.13 -12.21 3.11
C THR A 224 5.59 -12.65 3.09
N LEU A 225 6.15 -12.88 4.26
CA LEU A 225 7.47 -13.52 4.38
C LEU A 225 7.41 -14.89 3.70
N PRO A 226 8.49 -15.35 3.05
CA PRO A 226 8.57 -16.72 2.56
C PRO A 226 8.21 -17.72 3.66
N ALA A 227 7.48 -18.78 3.33
CA ALA A 227 7.07 -19.79 4.31
C ALA A 227 8.25 -20.38 5.09
N THR A 228 9.37 -20.57 4.41
CA THR A 228 10.63 -21.04 5.02
C THR A 228 11.15 -20.12 6.12
N VAL A 229 11.00 -18.80 5.95
CA VAL A 229 11.40 -17.81 6.95
C VAL A 229 10.42 -17.80 8.13
N LEU A 230 9.11 -17.92 7.87
CA LEU A 230 8.10 -18.02 8.93
C LEU A 230 8.25 -19.29 9.75
N GLU A 231 8.44 -20.45 9.11
CA GLU A 231 8.67 -21.73 9.77
C GLU A 231 9.93 -21.70 10.66
N SER A 232 10.99 -21.04 10.18
CA SER A 232 12.22 -20.89 10.96
C SER A 232 12.03 -20.02 12.19
N ILE A 233 11.24 -18.93 12.09
CA ILE A 233 10.92 -18.06 13.23
C ILE A 233 10.07 -18.82 14.27
N VAL A 234 9.08 -19.60 13.81
CA VAL A 234 8.23 -20.42 14.68
C VAL A 234 9.05 -21.49 15.39
N ASN A 235 10.01 -22.12 14.71
CA ASN A 235 10.88 -23.16 15.29
C ASN A 235 11.92 -22.61 16.28
N LEU A 236 12.19 -21.31 16.32
CA LEU A 236 13.03 -20.66 17.33
C LEU A 236 12.35 -20.55 18.72
N GLY A 237 11.15 -21.08 18.88
CA GLY A 237 10.61 -21.47 20.17
C GLY A 237 10.12 -20.35 21.08
N GLY A 238 9.41 -19.40 20.55
CA GLY A 238 8.67 -18.43 21.34
C GLY A 238 7.60 -17.77 20.52
N GLU A 239 6.38 -17.75 21.00
CA GLU A 239 5.49 -16.69 20.56
C GLU A 239 6.21 -15.38 20.89
N PRO A 240 6.50 -14.51 19.89
CA PRO A 240 7.09 -13.24 20.22
C PRO A 240 6.11 -12.54 21.18
N GLU A 241 6.56 -12.27 22.41
CA GLU A 241 5.89 -11.32 23.29
C GLU A 241 5.98 -9.96 22.59
N TRP A 242 5.11 -9.77 21.61
CA TRP A 242 4.89 -8.45 21.04
C TRP A 242 4.46 -7.58 22.22
N LEU A 243 5.21 -6.51 22.43
CA LEU A 243 4.79 -5.48 23.37
C LEU A 243 3.30 -5.27 23.16
N PRO A 244 2.47 -5.42 24.20
CA PRO A 244 1.03 -5.36 24.05
C PRO A 244 0.70 -4.06 23.33
N ASN A 245 -0.04 -4.16 22.24
CA ASN A 245 -0.60 -2.98 21.61
C ASN A 245 -1.59 -2.42 22.64
N PRO A 246 -1.25 -1.35 23.40
CA PRO A 246 -2.11 -0.93 24.48
C PRO A 246 -3.50 -0.68 23.90
N GLU A 247 -4.52 -1.24 24.50
CA GLU A 247 -5.91 -1.11 24.04
C GLU A 247 -6.29 0.33 23.72
N GLN A 248 -5.65 1.28 24.39
CA GLN A 248 -5.84 2.72 24.23
C GLN A 248 -5.09 3.33 23.04
N ASN A 249 -4.27 2.58 22.30
CA ASN A 249 -3.61 3.12 21.13
C ASN A 249 -4.61 3.49 20.05
N LYS A 250 -4.63 4.78 19.70
CA LYS A 250 -5.46 5.29 18.61
C LYS A 250 -4.88 4.84 17.27
N VAL A 251 -5.73 4.24 16.47
CA VAL A 251 -5.41 3.86 15.09
C VAL A 251 -5.69 5.07 14.18
N THR A 252 -4.71 5.46 13.39
CA THR A 252 -4.77 6.69 12.59
C THR A 252 -5.87 6.66 11.53
N TYR A 253 -6.06 5.49 10.90
CA TYR A 253 -7.01 5.33 9.79
C TYR A 253 -8.32 4.72 10.26
N THR A 254 -9.43 5.18 9.69
CA THR A 254 -10.76 4.62 9.95
C THR A 254 -10.89 3.22 9.35
N LEU A 255 -10.26 3.02 8.19
CA LEU A 255 -10.21 1.73 7.48
C LEU A 255 -8.79 1.47 6.97
N ILE A 256 -8.26 0.30 7.26
CA ILE A 256 -6.98 -0.16 6.71
C ILE A 256 -7.28 -1.38 5.83
N ILE A 257 -6.79 -1.35 4.60
CA ILE A 257 -6.91 -2.44 3.64
C ILE A 257 -5.50 -2.96 3.38
N GLU A 258 -5.26 -4.20 3.74
CA GLU A 258 -3.99 -4.88 3.50
C GLU A 258 -4.19 -5.89 2.38
N CYS A 259 -3.43 -5.73 1.30
CA CYS A 259 -3.36 -6.71 0.22
C CYS A 259 -2.23 -7.69 0.58
N GLU A 260 -2.58 -8.91 0.93
CA GLU A 260 -1.64 -9.94 1.34
C GLU A 260 -1.46 -10.98 0.23
N ARG A 261 -0.21 -11.20 -0.15
CA ARG A 261 0.18 -12.17 -1.17
C ARG A 261 1.18 -13.16 -0.60
N GLY A 262 0.74 -14.39 -0.45
CA GLY A 262 1.60 -15.54 -0.11
C GLY A 262 1.86 -16.42 -1.34
N PRO A 263 2.66 -17.50 -1.18
CA PRO A 263 2.91 -18.49 -2.24
C PRO A 263 1.61 -19.08 -2.78
N ASP A 264 0.69 -19.46 -1.87
CA ASP A 264 -0.57 -20.15 -2.18
C ASP A 264 -1.80 -19.38 -1.70
N SER A 265 -1.66 -18.11 -1.34
CA SER A 265 -2.75 -17.29 -0.81
C SER A 265 -2.75 -15.91 -1.44
N LEU A 266 -3.94 -15.38 -1.58
CA LEU A 266 -4.19 -14.02 -2.00
C LEU A 266 -5.42 -13.54 -1.25
N SER A 267 -5.28 -12.47 -0.46
CA SER A 267 -6.40 -11.95 0.32
C SER A 267 -6.35 -10.42 0.43
N LEU A 268 -7.51 -9.85 0.74
CA LEU A 268 -7.64 -8.48 1.23
C LEU A 268 -8.13 -8.53 2.67
N VAL A 269 -7.35 -7.96 3.57
CA VAL A 269 -7.71 -7.83 4.98
C VAL A 269 -8.19 -6.41 5.23
N PHE A 270 -9.44 -6.27 5.67
CA PHE A 270 -10.07 -5.01 6.03
C PHE A 270 -10.04 -4.87 7.55
N ARG A 271 -9.23 -3.93 8.08
CA ARG A 271 -9.20 -3.60 9.51
C ARG A 271 -9.99 -2.33 9.74
N TYR A 272 -10.93 -2.37 10.67
CA TYR A 272 -11.87 -1.29 10.93
C TYR A 272 -12.23 -1.21 12.42
N SER A 273 -12.81 -0.08 12.84
CA SER A 273 -13.37 0.06 14.18
C SER A 273 -14.82 -0.44 14.23
N SER A 274 -15.12 -1.33 15.17
CA SER A 274 -16.49 -1.77 15.45
C SER A 274 -17.38 -0.65 16.01
N MET A 275 -16.78 0.47 16.46
CA MET A 275 -17.51 1.67 16.90
C MET A 275 -17.92 2.57 15.74
N ILE A 276 -17.36 2.35 14.53
CA ILE A 276 -17.62 3.18 13.35
C ILE A 276 -18.38 2.38 12.29
N HIS A 277 -18.00 1.11 12.06
CA HIS A 277 -18.56 0.26 11.03
C HIS A 277 -19.05 -1.06 11.60
N ARG A 278 -20.17 -1.53 11.03
CA ARG A 278 -20.67 -2.89 11.25
C ARG A 278 -19.91 -3.86 10.34
N GLU A 279 -19.76 -5.08 10.79
CA GLU A 279 -19.12 -6.14 9.99
C GLU A 279 -19.84 -6.36 8.66
N GLU A 280 -21.16 -6.32 8.64
CA GLU A 280 -21.97 -6.50 7.45
C GLU A 280 -21.71 -5.41 6.40
N THR A 281 -21.43 -4.18 6.82
CA THR A 281 -21.08 -3.08 5.92
C THR A 281 -19.74 -3.32 5.27
N ILE A 282 -18.76 -3.75 6.05
CA ILE A 282 -17.42 -4.08 5.53
C ILE A 282 -17.48 -5.32 4.60
N LYS A 283 -18.23 -6.36 4.97
CA LYS A 283 -18.46 -7.55 4.11
C LYS A 283 -19.09 -7.17 2.78
N ARG A 284 -20.09 -6.30 2.79
CA ARG A 284 -20.75 -5.83 1.57
C ARG A 284 -19.79 -5.04 0.67
N PHE A 285 -19.00 -4.16 1.27
CA PHE A 285 -17.96 -3.43 0.53
C PHE A 285 -16.93 -4.40 -0.09
N ALA A 286 -16.40 -5.33 0.71
CA ALA A 286 -15.45 -6.34 0.25
C ALA A 286 -16.03 -7.22 -0.87
N SER A 287 -17.30 -7.64 -0.76
CA SER A 287 -17.98 -8.38 -1.83
C SER A 287 -18.08 -7.57 -3.11
N GLY A 288 -18.43 -6.28 -3.02
CA GLY A 288 -18.46 -5.38 -4.18
C GLY A 288 -17.11 -5.22 -4.86
N VAL A 289 -16.01 -5.22 -4.08
CA VAL A 289 -14.65 -5.25 -4.61
C VAL A 289 -14.39 -6.54 -5.40
N LEU A 290 -14.68 -7.69 -4.79
CA LEU A 290 -14.47 -9.00 -5.41
C LEU A 290 -15.29 -9.17 -6.70
N ASP A 291 -16.56 -8.80 -6.66
CA ASP A 291 -17.47 -8.92 -7.81
C ASP A 291 -17.01 -8.00 -8.97
N SER A 292 -16.48 -6.83 -8.65
CA SER A 292 -15.90 -5.94 -9.67
C SER A 292 -14.66 -6.56 -10.31
N ILE A 293 -13.78 -7.18 -9.52
CA ILE A 293 -12.59 -7.88 -10.04
C ILE A 293 -13.02 -9.09 -10.89
N LYS A 294 -14.01 -9.88 -10.46
CA LYS A 294 -14.52 -11.00 -11.24
C LYS A 294 -15.09 -10.58 -12.59
N ARG A 295 -15.82 -9.45 -12.61
CA ARG A 295 -16.49 -8.97 -13.81
C ARG A 295 -15.53 -8.58 -14.93
N ILE A 296 -14.34 -8.05 -14.61
CA ILE A 296 -13.34 -7.68 -15.61
C ILE A 296 -12.60 -8.89 -16.18
N MET A 297 -12.64 -10.03 -15.47
CA MET A 297 -12.04 -11.27 -15.96
C MET A 297 -12.90 -11.86 -17.07
N PRO A 298 -12.31 -12.36 -18.17
CA PRO A 298 -13.08 -13.07 -19.19
C PRO A 298 -13.85 -14.21 -18.54
N GLY A 299 -15.14 -14.33 -18.89
CA GLY A 299 -15.99 -15.43 -18.42
C GLY A 299 -15.48 -16.77 -18.93
N ASP A 300 -15.82 -17.85 -18.22
CA ASP A 300 -15.71 -19.18 -18.76
C ASP A 300 -16.66 -19.26 -19.96
N SER A 301 -16.11 -19.39 -21.18
CA SER A 301 -16.85 -19.62 -22.43
C SER A 301 -17.28 -21.07 -22.53
#